data_25920d9d3e163ef73db628249df97cce
#
_entry.id   25920d9d3e163ef73db628249df97cce
#
_cell.length_a   1.000
_cell.length_b   1.000
_cell.length_c   1.000
_cell.angle_alpha   90.00
_cell.angle_beta   90.00
_cell.angle_gamma   90.00
#
_symmetry.space_group_name_H-M   'P 1'
#
loop_
_entity.id
_entity.type
_entity.pdbx_description
1 polymer ?
#
loop_
_entity_poly.entity_id
_entity_poly.type
_entity_poly.pdbx_seq_one_letter_code
_entity_poly.pdbx_strand_id
1 'polypeptide(L)'
;MRKVVFLLMLMTSLMAMAGDSLSVEPAPVSKKGSWLKRVIDAFSDQDTLYVEPQHYNWALMLQSVTTYDYYRLSTTGPNGQSISFSPQLDVRFGPYFGWRWVFLGYTVDLRNLNIFNKSPKFELDASIYSARFGADLFFRRTVNDYKIRSAYMGPDINTRNLEGAAFDGLKVSITGVNLYYIFNYRHFSYPAAFAQSSCQKISCGTWMAGLGYLNNHIDFDYERMEALTKEHLGQEVKLDSGFRFNSVKYRNISASVGYAYNWVFARNWLFCSSLSMAIGYKKSYSEDEKSINSGFDFSNFNIDGIGRFGIVWNNTKWYAGASAIVRAYNYHKSRFAANNIFGDFNIYVGLNFGPRGPYKKKRTL
;
A
#
# COMPACT_ATOMS: atom_id res chain seq x y z
N MET A 1 12.04 10.97 -10.38
CA MET A 1 11.47 12.25 -9.92
C MET A 1 10.61 12.96 -10.98
N ARG A 2 11.10 13.32 -12.17
CA ARG A 2 10.28 14.03 -13.20
C ARG A 2 8.96 13.34 -13.57
N LYS A 3 8.91 12.01 -13.70
CA LYS A 3 7.69 11.27 -14.08
C LYS A 3 6.64 11.20 -12.95
N VAL A 4 7.04 11.19 -11.68
CA VAL A 4 6.15 11.22 -10.52
C VAL A 4 5.54 12.61 -10.33
N VAL A 5 6.34 13.66 -10.53
CA VAL A 5 5.87 15.06 -10.52
C VAL A 5 4.88 15.31 -11.66
N PHE A 6 5.10 14.73 -12.83
CA PHE A 6 4.19 14.84 -13.98
C PHE A 6 2.85 14.12 -13.70
N LEU A 7 2.87 12.96 -13.07
CA LEU A 7 1.65 12.24 -12.67
C LEU A 7 0.85 13.01 -11.61
N LEU A 8 1.54 13.61 -10.62
CA LEU A 8 0.93 14.50 -9.63
C LEU A 8 0.36 15.77 -10.28
N MET A 9 1.07 16.38 -11.23
CA MET A 9 0.56 17.53 -11.97
C MET A 9 -0.63 17.16 -12.88
N LEU A 10 -0.64 15.98 -13.48
CA LEU A 10 -1.79 15.49 -14.27
C LEU A 10 -3.01 15.26 -13.38
N MET A 11 -2.83 14.72 -12.18
CA MET A 11 -3.90 14.57 -11.19
C MET A 11 -4.42 15.94 -10.70
N THR A 12 -3.55 16.92 -10.46
CA THR A 12 -3.95 18.26 -10.04
C THR A 12 -4.66 19.04 -11.15
N SER A 13 -4.26 18.88 -12.42
CA SER A 13 -4.93 19.50 -13.57
C SER A 13 -6.31 18.90 -13.85
N LEU A 14 -6.48 17.59 -13.69
CA LEU A 14 -7.80 16.94 -13.71
C LEU A 14 -8.70 17.42 -12.55
N MET A 15 -8.10 17.75 -11.40
CA MET A 15 -8.80 18.30 -10.24
C MET A 15 -9.21 19.75 -10.39
N ALA A 16 -8.40 20.59 -11.04
CA ALA A 16 -8.72 21.99 -11.31
C ALA A 16 -9.90 22.12 -12.28
N MET A 17 -10.02 21.23 -13.27
CA MET A 17 -11.14 21.20 -14.21
C MET A 17 -12.47 20.75 -13.55
N ALA A 18 -12.44 20.09 -12.42
CA ALA A 18 -13.64 19.70 -11.66
C ALA A 18 -14.15 20.80 -10.71
N GLY A 19 -13.40 21.87 -10.51
CA GLY A 19 -13.67 22.95 -9.54
C GLY A 19 -14.54 24.09 -10.05
N ASP A 20 -14.60 24.32 -11.35
CA ASP A 20 -15.20 25.57 -11.93
C ASP A 20 -16.69 25.47 -12.28
N SER A 21 -17.43 24.46 -11.87
CA SER A 21 -18.84 24.29 -12.25
C SER A 21 -19.87 24.67 -11.19
N LEU A 22 -19.59 25.63 -10.32
CA LEU A 22 -20.55 26.05 -9.27
C LEU A 22 -20.69 27.56 -9.17
N SER A 23 -21.25 28.19 -10.20
CA SER A 23 -22.02 29.43 -10.06
C SER A 23 -22.62 29.91 -11.40
N VAL A 24 -23.75 29.36 -11.82
CA VAL A 24 -24.67 30.04 -12.76
C VAL A 24 -26.10 29.54 -12.48
N GLU A 25 -27.03 30.46 -12.31
CA GLU A 25 -28.46 30.22 -12.20
C GLU A 25 -29.04 29.49 -13.43
N PRO A 26 -30.17 28.77 -13.28
CA PRO A 26 -30.65 27.87 -14.29
C PRO A 26 -31.44 28.58 -15.40
N ALA A 27 -30.86 28.66 -16.60
CA ALA A 27 -31.64 28.75 -17.82
C ALA A 27 -32.01 27.35 -18.30
N PRO A 28 -33.12 27.12 -19.00
CA PRO A 28 -33.58 25.78 -19.37
C PRO A 28 -32.74 25.23 -20.51
N VAL A 29 -31.81 24.34 -20.20
CA VAL A 29 -30.90 23.72 -21.19
C VAL A 29 -31.07 22.21 -21.22
N SER A 30 -31.37 21.76 -22.42
CA SER A 30 -31.20 20.43 -23.02
C SER A 30 -30.35 19.44 -22.20
N LYS A 31 -30.93 18.26 -21.91
CA LYS A 31 -30.33 17.11 -21.22
C LYS A 31 -29.20 16.42 -22.01
N LYS A 32 -28.04 17.05 -22.13
CA LYS A 32 -26.79 16.36 -22.43
C LYS A 32 -25.84 16.60 -21.25
N GLY A 33 -26.01 15.83 -20.17
CA GLY A 33 -25.04 15.85 -19.05
C GLY A 33 -23.65 15.54 -19.58
N SER A 34 -22.70 16.46 -19.31
CA SER A 34 -21.28 16.30 -19.63
C SER A 34 -20.84 14.88 -19.21
N TRP A 35 -20.04 14.20 -20.02
CA TRP A 35 -19.45 12.89 -19.71
C TRP A 35 -18.77 12.88 -18.33
N LEU A 36 -18.15 14.00 -17.95
CA LEU A 36 -17.58 14.25 -16.61
C LEU A 36 -18.61 14.10 -15.50
N LYS A 37 -19.84 14.62 -15.65
CA LYS A 37 -20.89 14.46 -14.67
C LYS A 37 -21.31 12.99 -14.54
N ARG A 38 -21.42 12.26 -15.64
CA ARG A 38 -21.69 10.80 -15.62
C ARG A 38 -20.60 10.02 -14.91
N VAL A 39 -19.34 10.40 -15.10
CA VAL A 39 -18.20 9.79 -14.41
C VAL A 39 -18.29 10.09 -12.92
N ILE A 40 -18.49 11.35 -12.50
CA ILE A 40 -18.60 11.73 -11.09
C ILE A 40 -19.80 11.05 -10.42
N ASP A 41 -20.95 11.01 -11.09
CA ASP A 41 -22.15 10.34 -10.58
C ASP A 41 -21.92 8.82 -10.45
N ALA A 42 -21.19 8.21 -11.38
CA ALA A 42 -20.79 6.79 -11.32
C ALA A 42 -19.86 6.50 -10.12
N PHE A 43 -19.04 7.46 -9.70
CA PHE A 43 -18.18 7.34 -8.52
C PHE A 43 -18.91 7.58 -7.19
N SER A 44 -20.15 8.12 -7.21
CA SER A 44 -20.91 8.53 -6.02
C SER A 44 -22.24 7.79 -5.86
N ASP A 45 -22.57 6.84 -6.74
CA ASP A 45 -23.85 6.12 -6.76
C ASP A 45 -23.88 5.06 -5.64
N GLN A 46 -24.29 5.49 -4.44
CA GLN A 46 -24.47 4.62 -3.27
C GLN A 46 -25.88 4.76 -2.69
N ASP A 47 -26.41 3.67 -2.15
CA ASP A 47 -27.69 3.65 -1.46
C ASP A 47 -27.55 4.31 -0.08
N THR A 48 -28.27 5.41 0.13
CA THR A 48 -28.24 6.19 1.37
C THR A 48 -28.81 5.47 2.59
N LEU A 49 -29.54 4.36 2.39
CA LEU A 49 -29.93 3.46 3.48
C LEU A 49 -28.74 2.71 4.06
N TYR A 50 -27.81 2.29 3.21
CA TYR A 50 -26.62 1.54 3.59
C TYR A 50 -25.41 2.44 3.89
N VAL A 51 -25.24 3.52 3.12
CA VAL A 51 -24.07 4.39 3.18
C VAL A 51 -24.47 5.83 3.30
N GLU A 52 -24.16 6.46 4.43
CA GLU A 52 -24.38 7.88 4.65
C GLU A 52 -23.23 8.69 4.01
N PRO A 53 -23.54 9.61 3.08
CA PRO A 53 -22.54 10.46 2.47
C PRO A 53 -21.96 11.46 3.47
N GLN A 54 -20.71 11.87 3.27
CA GLN A 54 -20.08 12.89 4.12
C GLN A 54 -20.80 14.23 4.03
N HIS A 55 -21.10 14.80 5.19
CA HIS A 55 -21.84 16.08 5.33
C HIS A 55 -20.94 17.31 5.16
N TYR A 56 -19.63 17.16 5.20
CA TYR A 56 -18.66 18.25 5.22
C TYR A 56 -17.76 18.20 3.99
N ASN A 57 -17.18 19.37 3.66
CA ASN A 57 -16.26 19.49 2.53
C ASN A 57 -14.80 19.27 2.92
N TRP A 58 -14.45 19.57 4.17
CA TRP A 58 -13.09 19.61 4.66
C TRP A 58 -12.90 18.63 5.80
N ALA A 59 -11.72 18.07 5.88
CA ALA A 59 -11.28 17.21 6.98
C ALA A 59 -9.90 17.63 7.46
N LEU A 60 -9.70 17.62 8.77
CA LEU A 60 -8.39 17.69 9.40
C LEU A 60 -8.19 16.40 10.18
N MET A 61 -7.06 15.74 9.97
CA MET A 61 -6.75 14.49 10.63
C MET A 61 -5.33 14.53 11.18
N LEU A 62 -5.15 13.98 12.35
CA LEU A 62 -3.88 13.70 12.95
C LEU A 62 -3.67 12.18 12.91
N GLN A 63 -2.53 11.75 12.40
CA GLN A 63 -2.28 10.35 12.14
C GLN A 63 -0.88 9.94 12.61
N SER A 64 -0.81 8.75 13.22
CA SER A 64 0.42 8.00 13.45
C SER A 64 0.48 6.84 12.46
N VAL A 65 1.57 6.74 11.72
CA VAL A 65 1.82 5.70 10.72
C VAL A 65 3.03 4.89 11.15
N THR A 66 2.85 3.59 11.29
CA THR A 66 3.94 2.64 11.50
C THR A 66 4.06 1.76 10.27
N THR A 67 5.20 1.81 9.60
CA THR A 67 5.48 0.94 8.45
C THR A 67 6.37 -0.20 8.88
N TYR A 68 6.14 -1.37 8.29
CA TYR A 68 7.01 -2.50 8.50
C TYR A 68 7.28 -3.22 7.17
N ASP A 69 8.50 -3.75 7.05
CA ASP A 69 8.97 -4.53 5.93
C ASP A 69 9.69 -5.78 6.45
N TYR A 70 9.42 -6.90 5.82
CA TYR A 70 10.08 -8.16 6.11
C TYR A 70 10.43 -8.85 4.80
N TYR A 71 11.71 -9.15 4.62
CA TYR A 71 12.24 -9.84 3.45
C TYR A 71 12.86 -11.15 3.90
N ARG A 72 12.43 -12.24 3.30
CA ARG A 72 13.11 -13.53 3.44
C ARG A 72 13.66 -13.95 2.09
N LEU A 73 14.97 -13.99 2.01
CA LEU A 73 15.71 -14.55 0.89
C LEU A 73 16.05 -16.00 1.21
N SER A 74 15.84 -16.92 0.28
CA SER A 74 16.14 -18.33 0.47
C SER A 74 16.63 -18.98 -0.80
N THR A 75 17.41 -20.05 -0.65
CA THR A 75 17.92 -20.87 -1.75
C THR A 75 17.31 -22.26 -1.71
N THR A 76 17.24 -22.89 -2.87
CA THR A 76 16.83 -24.29 -3.03
C THR A 76 18.05 -25.22 -3.18
N GLY A 77 19.24 -24.73 -2.82
CA GLY A 77 20.49 -25.51 -2.84
C GLY A 77 20.51 -26.65 -1.82
N PRO A 78 21.58 -27.44 -1.78
CA PRO A 78 21.70 -28.61 -0.92
C PRO A 78 21.52 -28.31 0.57
N ASN A 79 21.89 -27.12 1.02
CA ASN A 79 21.76 -26.68 2.42
C ASN A 79 20.49 -25.88 2.68
N GLY A 80 19.74 -25.49 1.65
CA GLY A 80 18.49 -24.76 1.77
C GLY A 80 18.63 -23.45 2.58
N GLN A 81 19.72 -22.71 2.40
CA GLN A 81 20.02 -21.51 3.19
C GLN A 81 18.91 -20.46 3.10
N SER A 82 18.67 -19.76 4.20
CA SER A 82 17.73 -18.65 4.22
C SER A 82 18.15 -17.55 5.19
N ILE A 83 17.89 -16.31 4.79
CA ILE A 83 18.19 -15.12 5.59
C ILE A 83 16.97 -14.22 5.57
N SER A 84 16.55 -13.79 6.76
CA SER A 84 15.43 -12.88 6.92
C SER A 84 15.93 -11.51 7.38
N PHE A 85 15.45 -10.48 6.71
CA PHE A 85 15.83 -9.09 6.97
C PHE A 85 14.60 -8.27 7.31
N SER A 86 14.77 -7.30 8.18
CA SER A 86 13.77 -6.27 8.45
C SER A 86 14.49 -4.97 8.76
N PRO A 87 14.07 -3.86 8.18
CA PRO A 87 14.57 -2.56 8.60
C PRO A 87 14.08 -2.22 10.01
N GLN A 88 14.63 -1.17 10.60
CA GLN A 88 14.12 -0.66 11.86
C GLN A 88 12.71 -0.11 11.66
N LEU A 89 11.82 -0.40 12.63
CA LEU A 89 10.45 0.13 12.61
C LEU A 89 10.48 1.65 12.73
N ASP A 90 9.83 2.33 11.81
CA ASP A 90 9.66 3.78 11.83
C ASP A 90 8.23 4.12 12.24
N VAL A 91 8.11 4.97 13.24
CA VAL A 91 6.83 5.56 13.65
C VAL A 91 6.83 7.02 13.22
N ARG A 92 5.96 7.33 12.28
CA ARG A 92 5.79 8.70 11.75
C ARG A 92 4.50 9.29 12.28
N PHE A 93 4.54 10.58 12.53
CA PHE A 93 3.39 11.32 13.02
C PHE A 93 3.20 12.59 12.21
N GLY A 94 1.95 12.95 11.92
CA GLY A 94 1.71 14.18 11.19
C GLY A 94 0.25 14.51 10.89
N PRO A 95 0.01 15.78 10.53
CA PRO A 95 -1.30 16.25 10.12
C PRO A 95 -1.62 15.87 8.68
N TYR A 96 -2.89 15.62 8.43
CA TYR A 96 -3.49 15.45 7.11
C TYR A 96 -4.64 16.42 6.94
N PHE A 97 -4.69 17.04 5.79
CA PHE A 97 -5.77 17.91 5.38
C PHE A 97 -6.52 17.29 4.20
N GLY A 98 -7.82 17.17 4.32
CA GLY A 98 -8.68 16.57 3.31
C GLY A 98 -9.65 17.57 2.70
N TRP A 99 -9.87 17.45 1.40
CA TRP A 99 -10.94 18.12 0.69
C TRP A 99 -11.74 17.08 -0.08
N ARG A 100 -12.98 16.87 0.37
CA ARG A 100 -13.89 15.84 -0.15
C ARG A 100 -13.28 14.42 -0.04
N TRP A 101 -12.71 13.91 -1.12
CA TRP A 101 -12.10 12.57 -1.22
C TRP A 101 -10.58 12.62 -1.42
N VAL A 102 -9.99 13.82 -1.48
CA VAL A 102 -8.55 14.01 -1.59
C VAL A 102 -7.96 14.32 -0.22
N PHE A 103 -6.98 13.56 0.20
CA PHE A 103 -6.22 13.80 1.42
C PHE A 103 -4.76 14.09 1.07
N LEU A 104 -4.22 15.14 1.63
CA LEU A 104 -2.82 15.49 1.57
C LEU A 104 -2.28 15.63 2.99
N GLY A 105 -1.21 14.94 3.27
CA GLY A 105 -0.59 14.98 4.59
C GLY A 105 0.92 14.90 4.52
N TYR A 106 1.53 15.32 5.60
CA TYR A 106 2.95 15.21 5.81
C TYR A 106 3.22 14.57 7.17
N THR A 107 4.01 13.51 7.19
CA THR A 107 4.40 12.82 8.41
C THR A 107 5.89 12.94 8.64
N VAL A 108 6.27 13.15 9.89
CA VAL A 108 7.66 13.26 10.34
C VAL A 108 7.99 12.05 11.20
N ASP A 109 9.17 11.48 11.00
CA ASP A 109 9.71 10.45 11.87
C ASP A 109 10.06 11.08 13.23
N LEU A 110 9.41 10.58 14.29
CA LEU A 110 9.62 11.08 15.66
C LEU A 110 11.01 10.74 16.23
N ARG A 111 11.70 9.76 15.67
CA ARG A 111 13.05 9.36 16.11
C ARG A 111 14.14 10.18 15.46
N ASN A 112 13.87 10.73 14.29
CA ASN A 112 14.84 11.42 13.47
C ASN A 112 14.30 12.78 13.04
N LEU A 113 14.18 13.70 14.02
CA LEU A 113 13.68 15.07 13.80
C LEU A 113 14.60 15.93 12.92
N ASN A 114 15.75 15.41 12.51
CA ASN A 114 16.65 16.10 11.58
C ASN A 114 16.10 16.04 10.16
N ILE A 115 15.30 17.01 9.79
CA ILE A 115 14.66 17.19 8.49
C ILE A 115 15.68 17.21 7.32
N PHE A 116 16.95 17.45 7.61
CA PHE A 116 18.03 17.55 6.62
C PHE A 116 18.87 16.30 6.45
N ASN A 117 18.73 15.28 7.30
CA ASN A 117 19.41 14.01 7.09
C ASN A 117 18.68 13.21 6.01
N LYS A 118 19.43 12.76 4.99
CA LYS A 118 18.92 11.83 3.98
C LYS A 118 18.49 10.55 4.68
N SER A 119 17.20 10.39 4.89
CA SER A 119 16.65 9.12 5.37
C SER A 119 17.06 8.01 4.42
N PRO A 120 17.60 6.88 4.90
CA PRO A 120 17.89 5.72 4.06
C PRO A 120 16.62 5.09 3.48
N LYS A 121 15.45 5.54 3.95
CA LYS A 121 14.13 5.07 3.51
C LYS A 121 13.34 6.19 2.85
N PHE A 122 12.73 5.85 1.73
CA PHE A 122 11.73 6.69 1.08
C PHE A 122 10.48 5.85 0.83
N GLU A 123 9.35 6.31 1.32
CA GLU A 123 8.07 5.63 1.21
C GLU A 123 7.00 6.62 0.77
N LEU A 124 6.25 6.21 -0.25
CA LEU A 124 5.06 6.90 -0.74
C LEU A 124 3.96 5.85 -0.89
N ASP A 125 2.90 5.97 -0.11
CA ASP A 125 1.70 5.17 -0.22
C ASP A 125 0.53 6.12 -0.47
N ALA A 126 -0.17 5.93 -1.58
CA ALA A 126 -1.35 6.70 -1.95
C ALA A 126 -2.47 5.75 -2.33
N SER A 127 -3.62 5.88 -1.66
CA SER A 127 -4.80 5.10 -1.97
C SER A 127 -5.97 6.02 -2.29
N ILE A 128 -6.66 5.71 -3.37
CA ILE A 128 -7.87 6.40 -3.81
C ILE A 128 -9.02 5.40 -3.69
N TYR A 129 -10.03 5.78 -2.94
CA TYR A 129 -11.23 4.96 -2.75
C TYR A 129 -12.44 5.71 -3.28
N SER A 130 -13.08 5.15 -4.31
CA SER A 130 -14.41 5.56 -4.76
C SER A 130 -15.46 4.52 -4.37
N ALA A 131 -16.72 4.74 -4.72
CA ALA A 131 -17.75 3.74 -4.49
C ALA A 131 -17.46 2.44 -5.26
N ARG A 132 -17.10 2.54 -6.55
CA ARG A 132 -16.96 1.40 -7.48
C ARG A 132 -15.53 0.89 -7.62
N PHE A 133 -14.54 1.79 -7.55
CA PHE A 133 -13.15 1.49 -7.84
C PHE A 133 -12.25 1.90 -6.69
N GLY A 134 -11.23 1.13 -6.47
CA GLY A 134 -10.10 1.53 -5.65
C GLY A 134 -8.80 1.44 -6.42
N ALA A 135 -7.86 2.31 -6.06
CA ALA A 135 -6.53 2.33 -6.62
C ALA A 135 -5.51 2.54 -5.50
N ASP A 136 -4.52 1.68 -5.43
CA ASP A 136 -3.37 1.84 -4.54
C ASP A 136 -2.13 2.07 -5.39
N LEU A 137 -1.38 3.12 -5.09
CA LEU A 137 -0.06 3.40 -5.63
C LEU A 137 0.93 3.40 -4.48
N PHE A 138 1.99 2.62 -4.59
CA PHE A 138 3.04 2.61 -3.58
C PHE A 138 4.43 2.61 -4.22
N PHE A 139 5.31 3.33 -3.58
CA PHE A 139 6.74 3.35 -3.87
C PHE A 139 7.50 3.26 -2.57
N ARG A 140 8.35 2.26 -2.43
CA ARG A 140 9.20 2.06 -1.26
C ARG A 140 10.63 1.82 -1.69
N ARG A 141 11.55 2.49 -1.05
CA ARG A 141 12.99 2.30 -1.24
C ARG A 141 13.69 2.35 0.11
N THR A 142 14.36 1.26 0.46
CA THR A 142 15.18 1.15 1.66
C THR A 142 16.60 0.79 1.24
N VAL A 143 17.57 1.51 1.76
CA VAL A 143 18.99 1.36 1.41
C VAL A 143 19.81 1.21 2.67
N ASN A 144 20.48 0.06 2.82
CA ASN A 144 21.47 -0.19 3.87
C ASN A 144 20.97 0.00 5.31
N ASP A 145 19.67 -0.21 5.57
CA ASP A 145 19.04 -0.04 6.89
C ASP A 145 18.33 -1.33 7.34
N TYR A 146 18.96 -2.45 7.07
CA TYR A 146 18.42 -3.74 7.43
C TYR A 146 19.14 -4.35 8.61
N LYS A 147 18.38 -5.13 9.41
CA LYS A 147 18.91 -6.02 10.44
C LYS A 147 18.53 -7.44 10.09
N ILE A 148 19.44 -8.37 10.36
CA ILE A 148 19.15 -9.79 10.25
C ILE A 148 18.19 -10.17 11.38
N ARG A 149 17.06 -10.77 11.04
CA ARG A 149 16.06 -11.27 12.00
C ARG A 149 16.26 -12.73 12.33
N SER A 150 16.61 -13.51 11.31
CA SER A 150 16.95 -14.90 11.44
C SER A 150 17.81 -15.30 10.26
N ALA A 151 18.68 -16.28 10.44
CA ALA A 151 19.43 -16.89 9.38
C ALA A 151 19.47 -18.40 9.59
N TYR A 152 19.43 -19.15 8.51
CA TYR A 152 19.67 -20.57 8.47
C TYR A 152 20.72 -20.84 7.39
N MET A 153 21.86 -21.37 7.77
CA MET A 153 23.02 -21.56 6.89
C MET A 153 23.38 -23.04 6.67
N GLY A 154 22.58 -23.94 7.27
CA GLY A 154 22.81 -25.38 7.25
C GLY A 154 22.59 -26.02 8.62
N PRO A 155 22.48 -27.35 8.71
CA PRO A 155 22.11 -28.05 9.95
C PRO A 155 23.16 -27.90 11.08
N ASP A 156 24.43 -27.74 10.72
CA ASP A 156 25.53 -27.74 11.70
C ASP A 156 26.00 -26.33 12.08
N ILE A 157 25.30 -25.29 11.62
CA ILE A 157 25.71 -23.89 11.83
C ILE A 157 24.77 -23.18 12.78
N ASN A 158 25.28 -22.80 13.95
CA ASN A 158 24.50 -21.98 14.88
C ASN A 158 24.57 -20.50 14.47
N THR A 159 23.46 -19.97 13.99
CA THR A 159 23.35 -18.60 13.46
C THR A 159 22.79 -17.56 14.45
N ARG A 160 22.61 -17.92 15.73
CA ARG A 160 22.05 -17.00 16.76
C ARG A 160 22.81 -15.67 16.87
N ASN A 161 24.13 -15.70 16.72
CA ASN A 161 24.96 -14.51 16.80
C ASN A 161 24.76 -13.53 15.63
N LEU A 162 24.09 -13.96 14.56
CA LEU A 162 23.73 -13.08 13.44
C LEU A 162 22.44 -12.30 13.71
N GLU A 163 21.61 -12.76 14.67
CA GLU A 163 20.34 -12.09 14.96
C GLU A 163 20.57 -10.70 15.53
N GLY A 164 19.92 -9.70 14.95
CA GLY A 164 20.07 -8.30 15.31
C GLY A 164 21.27 -7.59 14.66
N ALA A 165 22.16 -8.31 13.99
CA ALA A 165 23.29 -7.69 13.29
C ALA A 165 22.80 -6.76 12.18
N ALA A 166 23.43 -5.58 12.09
CA ALA A 166 23.14 -4.64 11.02
C ALA A 166 23.76 -5.14 9.70
N PHE A 167 23.00 -5.06 8.62
CA PHE A 167 23.46 -5.45 7.29
C PHE A 167 23.27 -4.30 6.30
N ASP A 168 24.36 -3.73 5.86
CA ASP A 168 24.42 -2.58 4.94
C ASP A 168 24.52 -3.00 3.45
N GLY A 169 24.53 -4.31 3.18
CA GLY A 169 24.61 -4.88 1.84
C GLY A 169 23.27 -5.16 1.15
N LEU A 170 22.13 -4.73 1.72
CA LEU A 170 20.82 -4.95 1.11
C LEU A 170 20.15 -3.62 0.74
N LYS A 171 19.73 -3.51 -0.54
CA LYS A 171 18.92 -2.40 -1.04
C LYS A 171 17.70 -2.96 -1.72
N VAL A 172 16.53 -2.47 -1.36
CA VAL A 172 15.27 -2.90 -1.98
C VAL A 172 14.48 -1.69 -2.43
N SER A 173 13.96 -1.78 -3.64
CA SER A 173 13.05 -0.77 -4.21
C SER A 173 11.84 -1.47 -4.81
N ILE A 174 10.64 -1.08 -4.34
CA ILE A 174 9.37 -1.61 -4.81
C ILE A 174 8.51 -0.46 -5.33
N THR A 175 7.97 -0.63 -6.52
CA THR A 175 6.94 0.26 -7.08
C THR A 175 5.78 -0.58 -7.50
N GLY A 176 4.57 -0.23 -7.08
CA GLY A 176 3.38 -0.98 -7.44
C GLY A 176 2.15 -0.13 -7.61
N VAL A 177 1.25 -0.65 -8.44
CA VAL A 177 -0.09 -0.11 -8.67
C VAL A 177 -1.08 -1.26 -8.61
N ASN A 178 -2.14 -1.12 -7.80
CA ASN A 178 -3.26 -2.05 -7.78
C ASN A 178 -4.54 -1.29 -8.08
N LEU A 179 -5.30 -1.79 -9.04
CA LEU A 179 -6.62 -1.28 -9.39
C LEU A 179 -7.62 -2.37 -9.10
N TYR A 180 -8.74 -2.05 -8.48
CA TYR A 180 -9.77 -3.05 -8.19
C TYR A 180 -11.18 -2.47 -8.29
N TYR A 181 -12.11 -3.33 -8.69
CA TYR A 181 -13.53 -3.07 -8.82
C TYR A 181 -14.29 -3.69 -7.65
N ILE A 182 -15.28 -2.97 -7.14
CA ILE A 182 -16.14 -3.34 -6.01
C ILE A 182 -17.52 -3.69 -6.56
N PHE A 183 -17.93 -4.96 -6.49
CA PHE A 183 -19.17 -5.42 -7.12
C PHE A 183 -20.42 -4.90 -6.43
N ASN A 184 -20.46 -4.92 -5.10
CA ASN A 184 -21.61 -4.43 -4.32
C ASN A 184 -21.45 -2.96 -3.91
N TYR A 185 -20.95 -2.12 -4.82
CA TYR A 185 -20.59 -0.73 -4.57
C TYR A 185 -21.74 0.15 -4.06
N ARG A 186 -23.01 -0.21 -4.33
CA ARG A 186 -24.16 0.56 -3.86
C ARG A 186 -24.37 0.44 -2.36
N HIS A 187 -24.09 -0.72 -1.78
CA HIS A 187 -24.31 -1.01 -0.39
C HIS A 187 -23.02 -1.00 0.44
N PHE A 188 -21.89 -1.32 -0.18
CA PHE A 188 -20.58 -1.42 0.47
C PHE A 188 -19.74 -0.17 0.23
N SER A 189 -19.09 0.34 1.29
CA SER A 189 -18.21 1.50 1.18
C SER A 189 -16.82 1.26 1.79
N TYR A 190 -15.79 1.16 0.94
CA TYR A 190 -14.40 1.26 1.39
C TYR A 190 -14.05 2.64 1.95
N PRO A 191 -14.53 3.75 1.34
CA PRO A 191 -14.33 5.08 1.89
C PRO A 191 -14.78 5.23 3.35
N ALA A 192 -15.79 4.47 3.79
CA ALA A 192 -16.24 4.50 5.18
C ALA A 192 -15.19 3.93 6.17
N ALA A 193 -14.43 2.92 5.73
CA ALA A 193 -13.44 2.25 6.59
C ALA A 193 -12.04 2.91 6.52
N PHE A 194 -11.63 3.40 5.34
CA PHE A 194 -10.23 3.75 5.10
C PHE A 194 -10.00 5.23 4.75
N ALA A 195 -11.04 5.97 4.35
CA ALA A 195 -10.92 7.38 3.97
C ALA A 195 -11.85 8.32 4.76
N GLN A 196 -12.76 7.78 5.59
CA GLN A 196 -13.73 8.49 6.43
C GLN A 196 -14.58 9.52 5.66
N SER A 197 -14.70 9.33 4.33
CA SER A 197 -15.47 10.20 3.43
C SER A 197 -16.93 9.78 3.26
N SER A 198 -17.38 8.77 4.00
CA SER A 198 -18.76 8.30 4.17
C SER A 198 -18.88 7.50 5.46
N CYS A 199 -20.10 7.11 5.86
CA CYS A 199 -20.35 6.24 7.00
C CYS A 199 -21.18 5.04 6.56
N GLN A 200 -20.73 3.82 6.87
CA GLN A 200 -21.51 2.61 6.66
C GLN A 200 -22.56 2.50 7.79
N LYS A 201 -23.84 2.32 7.43
CA LYS A 201 -24.95 2.21 8.39
C LYS A 201 -25.38 0.78 8.64
N ILE A 202 -25.36 -0.04 7.60
CA ILE A 202 -25.80 -1.45 7.63
C ILE A 202 -24.64 -2.31 7.19
N SER A 203 -24.41 -3.38 7.94
CA SER A 203 -23.36 -4.35 7.62
C SER A 203 -23.59 -4.98 6.25
N CYS A 204 -22.55 -5.06 5.45
CA CYS A 204 -22.62 -5.75 4.18
C CYS A 204 -21.24 -6.17 3.68
N GLY A 205 -21.22 -7.10 2.73
CA GLY A 205 -20.02 -7.57 2.08
C GLY A 205 -20.02 -7.33 0.58
N THR A 206 -18.86 -7.50 -0.02
CA THR A 206 -18.66 -7.37 -1.46
C THR A 206 -17.55 -8.28 -1.95
N TRP A 207 -17.73 -8.82 -3.14
CA TRP A 207 -16.63 -9.36 -3.93
C TRP A 207 -15.87 -8.22 -4.60
N MET A 208 -14.61 -8.48 -4.90
CA MET A 208 -13.73 -7.57 -5.62
C MET A 208 -12.91 -8.33 -6.63
N ALA A 209 -12.63 -7.68 -7.75
CA ALA A 209 -11.67 -8.17 -8.75
C ALA A 209 -10.70 -7.04 -9.09
N GLY A 210 -9.45 -7.36 -9.30
CA GLY A 210 -8.43 -6.33 -9.53
C GLY A 210 -7.31 -6.76 -10.45
N LEU A 211 -6.55 -5.76 -10.87
CA LEU A 211 -5.32 -5.91 -11.65
C LEU A 211 -4.19 -5.20 -10.92
N GLY A 212 -3.03 -5.83 -10.88
CA GLY A 212 -1.84 -5.31 -10.23
C GLY A 212 -0.65 -5.25 -11.17
N TYR A 213 0.18 -4.25 -10.95
CA TYR A 213 1.52 -4.16 -11.53
C TYR A 213 2.52 -3.86 -10.43
N LEU A 214 3.61 -4.63 -10.40
CA LEU A 214 4.70 -4.47 -9.45
C LEU A 214 6.03 -4.48 -10.20
N ASN A 215 6.91 -3.58 -9.81
CA ASN A 215 8.32 -3.59 -10.21
C ASN A 215 9.17 -3.63 -8.95
N ASN A 216 9.98 -4.66 -8.81
CA ASN A 216 10.83 -4.88 -7.66
C ASN A 216 12.29 -4.94 -8.10
N HIS A 217 13.17 -4.36 -7.28
CA HIS A 217 14.60 -4.34 -7.47
C HIS A 217 15.27 -4.64 -6.12
N ILE A 218 16.04 -5.70 -6.06
CA ILE A 218 16.78 -6.16 -4.90
C ILE A 218 18.27 -6.21 -5.27
N ASP A 219 19.09 -5.39 -4.60
CA ASP A 219 20.53 -5.49 -4.64
C ASP A 219 21.01 -6.17 -3.35
N PHE A 220 21.82 -7.21 -3.48
CA PHE A 220 22.32 -8.00 -2.36
C PHE A 220 23.81 -8.21 -2.52
N ASP A 221 24.58 -7.69 -1.57
CA ASP A 221 26.03 -7.86 -1.51
C ASP A 221 26.36 -9.17 -0.76
N TYR A 222 26.60 -10.23 -1.53
CA TYR A 222 26.88 -11.54 -0.98
C TYR A 222 28.26 -11.61 -0.32
N GLU A 223 29.27 -10.85 -0.82
CA GLU A 223 30.61 -10.81 -0.24
C GLU A 223 30.56 -10.15 1.15
N ARG A 224 29.80 -9.07 1.28
CA ARG A 224 29.54 -8.43 2.57
C ARG A 224 28.84 -9.36 3.54
N MET A 225 27.93 -10.22 3.06
CA MET A 225 27.23 -11.20 3.88
C MET A 225 28.18 -12.33 4.34
N GLU A 226 29.07 -12.82 3.46
CA GLU A 226 30.09 -13.79 3.84
C GLU A 226 31.07 -13.21 4.88
N ALA A 227 31.49 -11.96 4.71
CA ALA A 227 32.33 -11.25 5.69
C ALA A 227 31.63 -11.10 7.07
N LEU A 228 30.36 -10.70 7.07
CA LEU A 228 29.56 -10.56 8.30
C LEU A 228 29.38 -11.91 9.02
N THR A 229 29.14 -13.01 8.27
CA THR A 229 29.02 -14.34 8.86
C THR A 229 30.33 -14.79 9.49
N LYS A 230 31.47 -14.52 8.86
CA LYS A 230 32.80 -14.83 9.41
C LYS A 230 33.07 -14.02 10.70
N GLU A 231 32.71 -12.74 10.71
CA GLU A 231 32.87 -11.86 11.87
C GLU A 231 32.07 -12.33 13.09
N HIS A 232 30.78 -12.68 12.88
CA HIS A 232 29.87 -13.02 13.98
C HIS A 232 29.90 -14.51 14.39
N LEU A 233 30.22 -15.41 13.47
CA LEU A 233 30.24 -16.86 13.76
C LEU A 233 31.65 -17.42 13.99
N GLY A 234 32.68 -16.65 13.69
CA GLY A 234 34.08 -17.07 13.85
C GLY A 234 34.52 -18.15 12.85
N GLN A 235 33.69 -18.49 11.85
CA GLN A 235 33.96 -19.47 10.81
C GLN A 235 33.52 -18.99 9.44
N GLU A 236 34.18 -19.45 8.40
CA GLU A 236 33.77 -19.13 7.03
C GLU A 236 32.57 -19.99 6.61
N VAL A 237 31.47 -19.32 6.27
CA VAL A 237 30.29 -19.97 5.74
C VAL A 237 30.14 -19.54 4.29
N LYS A 238 30.27 -20.50 3.37
CA LYS A 238 30.04 -20.24 1.93
C LYS A 238 28.54 -20.17 1.67
N LEU A 239 28.11 -19.09 1.04
CA LEU A 239 26.73 -18.95 0.59
C LEU A 239 26.46 -19.87 -0.60
N ASP A 240 25.27 -20.44 -0.63
CA ASP A 240 24.76 -21.23 -1.75
C ASP A 240 24.78 -20.41 -3.05
N SER A 241 24.93 -21.08 -4.18
CA SER A 241 24.97 -20.43 -5.50
C SER A 241 23.75 -19.57 -5.82
N GLY A 242 22.61 -19.85 -5.19
CA GLY A 242 21.39 -19.04 -5.29
C GLY A 242 21.50 -17.64 -4.66
N PHE A 243 22.43 -17.44 -3.71
CA PHE A 243 22.72 -16.13 -3.11
C PHE A 243 23.82 -15.34 -3.83
N ARG A 244 24.55 -15.97 -4.75
CA ARG A 244 25.62 -15.29 -5.48
C ARG A 244 25.09 -14.48 -6.65
N PHE A 245 24.33 -13.44 -6.33
CA PHE A 245 23.86 -12.43 -7.27
C PHE A 245 24.08 -11.03 -6.69
N ASN A 246 24.33 -10.05 -7.54
CA ASN A 246 24.45 -8.66 -7.14
C ASN A 246 23.11 -7.91 -7.22
N SER A 247 22.29 -8.27 -8.20
CA SER A 247 21.02 -7.56 -8.43
C SER A 247 19.99 -8.49 -9.06
N VAL A 248 18.76 -8.42 -8.54
CA VAL A 248 17.59 -9.08 -9.12
C VAL A 248 16.50 -8.03 -9.36
N LYS A 249 16.09 -7.90 -10.63
CA LYS A 249 14.99 -7.04 -11.04
C LYS A 249 13.87 -7.91 -11.59
N TYR A 250 12.65 -7.74 -11.09
CA TYR A 250 11.50 -8.45 -11.65
C TYR A 250 10.27 -7.55 -11.74
N ARG A 251 9.47 -7.81 -12.76
CA ARG A 251 8.15 -7.20 -12.96
C ARG A 251 7.08 -8.25 -12.78
N ASN A 252 5.99 -7.87 -12.17
CA ASN A 252 4.83 -8.71 -11.92
C ASN A 252 3.58 -8.03 -12.48
N ILE A 253 2.81 -8.77 -13.26
CA ILE A 253 1.44 -8.40 -13.63
C ILE A 253 0.53 -9.44 -13.00
N SER A 254 -0.47 -9.01 -12.26
CA SER A 254 -1.33 -9.90 -11.49
C SER A 254 -2.81 -9.60 -11.69
N ALA A 255 -3.61 -10.65 -11.62
CA ALA A 255 -5.05 -10.56 -11.50
C ALA A 255 -5.46 -11.05 -10.12
N SER A 256 -6.35 -10.32 -9.45
CA SER A 256 -6.76 -10.62 -8.07
C SER A 256 -8.26 -10.78 -7.96
N VAL A 257 -8.65 -11.60 -7.00
CA VAL A 257 -10.01 -11.72 -6.50
C VAL A 257 -9.99 -11.63 -4.99
N GLY A 258 -10.99 -11.00 -4.40
CA GLY A 258 -11.06 -10.83 -2.97
C GLY A 258 -12.48 -10.65 -2.47
N TYR A 259 -12.62 -10.74 -1.16
CA TYR A 259 -13.86 -10.46 -0.46
C TYR A 259 -13.59 -9.46 0.67
N ALA A 260 -14.51 -8.53 0.84
CA ALA A 260 -14.49 -7.55 1.92
C ALA A 260 -15.83 -7.55 2.65
N TYR A 261 -15.78 -7.34 3.96
CA TYR A 261 -16.95 -7.24 4.80
C TYR A 261 -16.84 -6.02 5.73
N ASN A 262 -17.87 -5.18 5.70
CA ASN A 262 -18.10 -4.08 6.62
C ASN A 262 -19.08 -4.52 7.69
N TRP A 263 -18.60 -4.66 8.93
CA TRP A 263 -19.41 -5.00 10.08
C TRP A 263 -19.70 -3.76 10.93
N VAL A 264 -20.93 -3.30 10.88
CA VAL A 264 -21.44 -2.22 11.76
C VAL A 264 -21.94 -2.87 13.05
N PHE A 265 -21.09 -2.90 14.07
CA PHE A 265 -21.37 -3.62 15.32
C PHE A 265 -21.98 -2.73 16.42
N ALA A 266 -21.89 -1.41 16.25
CA ALA A 266 -22.52 -0.45 17.15
C ALA A 266 -22.78 0.87 16.40
N ARG A 267 -23.54 1.77 17.02
CA ARG A 267 -23.82 3.10 16.44
C ARG A 267 -22.53 3.85 16.15
N ASN A 268 -22.32 4.22 14.89
CA ASN A 268 -21.12 4.90 14.39
C ASN A 268 -19.83 4.09 14.44
N TRP A 269 -19.87 2.79 14.75
CA TRP A 269 -18.74 1.92 14.77
C TRP A 269 -18.77 0.95 13.59
N LEU A 270 -17.65 0.88 12.89
CA LEU A 270 -17.44 0.02 11.75
C LEU A 270 -16.14 -0.78 11.95
N PHE A 271 -16.20 -2.08 11.72
CA PHE A 271 -15.03 -2.91 11.49
C PHE A 271 -15.07 -3.42 10.04
N CYS A 272 -14.01 -3.18 9.30
CA CYS A 272 -13.82 -3.68 7.94
C CYS A 272 -12.70 -4.72 7.93
N SER A 273 -12.98 -5.84 7.30
CA SER A 273 -11.97 -6.85 6.97
C SER A 273 -12.05 -7.18 5.48
N SER A 274 -10.91 -7.22 4.84
CA SER A 274 -10.80 -7.52 3.41
C SER A 274 -9.57 -8.38 3.14
N LEU A 275 -9.77 -9.43 2.35
CA LEU A 275 -8.71 -10.31 1.90
C LEU A 275 -8.81 -10.50 0.39
N SER A 276 -7.71 -10.29 -0.30
CA SER A 276 -7.58 -10.49 -1.74
C SER A 276 -6.39 -11.39 -2.02
N MET A 277 -6.57 -12.35 -2.91
CA MET A 277 -5.51 -13.20 -3.46
C MET A 277 -5.31 -12.84 -4.93
N ALA A 278 -4.06 -12.82 -5.36
CA ALA A 278 -3.69 -12.52 -6.73
C ALA A 278 -2.81 -13.63 -7.31
N ILE A 279 -3.06 -13.95 -8.56
CA ILE A 279 -2.14 -14.77 -9.37
C ILE A 279 -1.34 -13.79 -10.22
N GLY A 280 -0.02 -13.81 -10.02
CA GLY A 280 0.91 -12.92 -10.70
C GLY A 280 1.84 -13.66 -11.63
N TYR A 281 2.02 -13.14 -12.84
CA TYR A 281 3.06 -13.56 -13.76
C TYR A 281 4.29 -12.68 -13.58
N LYS A 282 5.41 -13.26 -13.11
CA LYS A 282 6.64 -12.56 -12.76
C LYS A 282 7.74 -12.87 -13.76
N LYS A 283 8.27 -11.82 -14.38
CA LYS A 283 9.41 -11.92 -15.29
C LYS A 283 10.63 -11.21 -14.68
N SER A 284 11.74 -11.93 -14.50
CA SER A 284 12.99 -11.33 -14.03
C SER A 284 13.81 -10.81 -15.20
N TYR A 285 14.58 -9.76 -14.92
CA TYR A 285 15.56 -9.15 -15.81
C TYR A 285 16.87 -9.08 -15.04
N SER A 286 17.80 -10.01 -15.29
CA SER A 286 19.17 -9.92 -14.80
C SER A 286 20.05 -9.31 -15.86
N GLU A 287 20.99 -8.44 -15.48
CA GLU A 287 21.95 -7.84 -16.41
C GLU A 287 22.94 -8.89 -16.96
N ASP A 288 23.14 -9.99 -16.23
CA ASP A 288 24.08 -11.05 -16.62
C ASP A 288 23.46 -12.17 -17.47
N GLU A 289 22.14 -12.25 -17.57
CA GLU A 289 21.44 -13.20 -18.43
C GLU A 289 20.89 -12.54 -19.68
N LYS A 290 21.69 -12.41 -20.72
CA LYS A 290 21.22 -12.33 -22.12
C LYS A 290 20.60 -13.67 -22.56
N SER A 291 19.73 -14.26 -21.76
CA SER A 291 19.00 -15.44 -22.17
C SER A 291 17.78 -15.03 -22.96
N ILE A 292 17.87 -15.26 -24.24
CA ILE A 292 16.88 -15.09 -25.32
C ILE A 292 15.77 -16.14 -25.17
N ASN A 293 15.21 -16.35 -24.01
CA ASN A 293 13.99 -17.12 -23.85
C ASN A 293 12.81 -16.19 -23.51
N SER A 294 12.27 -15.59 -24.56
CA SER A 294 11.03 -14.80 -24.52
C SER A 294 9.78 -15.70 -24.47
N GLY A 295 9.90 -16.98 -24.10
CA GLY A 295 8.81 -17.91 -23.97
C GLY A 295 7.98 -17.68 -22.69
N PHE A 296 6.71 -18.03 -22.77
CA PHE A 296 5.81 -18.11 -21.62
C PHE A 296 6.24 -19.33 -20.76
N ASP A 297 6.53 -19.09 -19.48
CA ASP A 297 6.99 -20.13 -18.55
C ASP A 297 6.05 -20.20 -17.33
N PHE A 298 5.48 -21.37 -17.10
CA PHE A 298 4.58 -21.62 -15.96
C PHE A 298 5.28 -21.47 -14.59
N SER A 299 6.59 -21.63 -14.50
CA SER A 299 7.35 -21.40 -13.27
C SER A 299 7.32 -19.94 -12.79
N ASN A 300 6.94 -19.02 -13.66
CA ASN A 300 6.81 -17.59 -13.36
C ASN A 300 5.49 -17.21 -12.67
N PHE A 301 4.56 -18.15 -12.48
CA PHE A 301 3.33 -17.87 -11.73
C PHE A 301 3.58 -17.94 -10.22
N ASN A 302 3.07 -16.94 -9.53
CA ASN A 302 3.18 -16.82 -8.09
C ASN A 302 1.85 -16.33 -7.50
N ILE A 303 1.62 -16.66 -6.24
CA ILE A 303 0.45 -16.23 -5.50
C ILE A 303 0.85 -15.08 -4.58
N ASP A 304 0.16 -13.98 -4.69
CA ASP A 304 0.33 -12.79 -3.86
C ASP A 304 -0.94 -12.57 -3.02
N GLY A 305 -0.82 -11.91 -1.87
CA GLY A 305 -1.93 -11.63 -0.97
C GLY A 305 -1.97 -10.19 -0.51
N ILE A 306 -3.18 -9.63 -0.33
CA ILE A 306 -3.38 -8.31 0.24
C ILE A 306 -4.49 -8.40 1.27
N GLY A 307 -4.17 -8.11 2.53
CA GLY A 307 -5.11 -7.96 3.63
C GLY A 307 -5.30 -6.49 3.99
N ARG A 308 -6.55 -6.06 4.24
CA ARG A 308 -6.86 -4.74 4.76
C ARG A 308 -7.82 -4.87 5.92
N PHE A 309 -7.53 -4.20 7.01
CA PHE A 309 -8.32 -4.19 8.23
C PHE A 309 -8.51 -2.75 8.68
N GLY A 310 -9.69 -2.43 9.17
CA GLY A 310 -9.99 -1.10 9.68
C GLY A 310 -11.04 -1.16 10.77
N ILE A 311 -10.81 -0.42 11.84
CA ILE A 311 -11.82 -0.15 12.86
C ILE A 311 -11.97 1.35 12.96
N VAL A 312 -13.20 1.85 12.85
CA VAL A 312 -13.46 3.29 12.86
C VAL A 312 -14.73 3.60 13.64
N TRP A 313 -14.65 4.63 14.44
CA TRP A 313 -15.78 5.35 14.97
C TRP A 313 -15.94 6.65 14.18
N ASN A 314 -17.11 6.89 13.60
CA ASN A 314 -17.36 8.06 12.75
C ASN A 314 -18.81 8.53 12.88
N ASN A 315 -19.01 9.72 13.45
CA ASN A 315 -20.31 10.35 13.59
C ASN A 315 -20.56 11.46 12.54
N THR A 316 -19.88 11.38 11.39
CA THR A 316 -19.84 12.35 10.30
C THR A 316 -18.99 13.59 10.58
N LYS A 317 -19.01 14.13 11.79
CA LYS A 317 -18.23 15.32 12.19
C LYS A 317 -16.87 14.94 12.78
N TRP A 318 -16.85 14.06 13.76
CA TRP A 318 -15.64 13.53 14.39
C TRP A 318 -15.45 12.09 13.99
N TYR A 319 -14.21 11.70 13.82
CA TYR A 319 -13.86 10.31 13.58
C TYR A 319 -12.52 9.96 14.25
N ALA A 320 -12.41 8.71 14.64
CA ALA A 320 -11.18 8.12 15.16
C ALA A 320 -11.15 6.65 14.75
N GLY A 321 -9.95 6.13 14.52
CA GLY A 321 -9.84 4.74 14.13
C GLY A 321 -8.41 4.27 13.99
N ALA A 322 -8.31 3.00 13.59
CA ALA A 322 -7.06 2.37 13.21
C ALA A 322 -7.27 1.56 11.93
N SER A 323 -6.25 1.49 11.10
CA SER A 323 -6.26 0.67 9.89
C SER A 323 -4.91 -0.01 9.68
N ALA A 324 -4.94 -1.17 9.06
CA ALA A 324 -3.77 -1.92 8.67
C ALA A 324 -3.90 -2.41 7.24
N ILE A 325 -2.84 -2.29 6.47
CA ILE A 325 -2.73 -2.89 5.15
C ILE A 325 -1.49 -3.79 5.17
N VAL A 326 -1.67 -5.05 4.80
CA VAL A 326 -0.58 -6.03 4.73
C VAL A 326 -0.54 -6.58 3.31
N ARG A 327 0.63 -6.54 2.70
CA ARG A 327 0.88 -7.06 1.36
C ARG A 327 1.94 -8.14 1.44
N ALA A 328 1.63 -9.31 0.90
CA ALA A 328 2.53 -10.46 0.83
C ALA A 328 2.80 -10.77 -0.64
N TYR A 329 4.04 -10.66 -1.04
CA TYR A 329 4.49 -10.98 -2.38
C TYR A 329 5.51 -12.11 -2.33
N ASN A 330 5.33 -13.07 -3.21
CA ASN A 330 6.20 -14.23 -3.32
C ASN A 330 6.87 -14.22 -4.70
N TYR A 331 8.20 -14.36 -4.73
CA TYR A 331 8.96 -14.53 -5.94
C TYR A 331 9.80 -15.80 -5.85
N HIS A 332 9.69 -16.66 -6.83
CA HIS A 332 10.46 -17.90 -6.92
C HIS A 332 11.10 -18.02 -8.32
N LYS A 333 12.37 -18.33 -8.35
CA LYS A 333 13.10 -18.71 -9.56
C LYS A 333 14.01 -19.89 -9.19
N SER A 334 14.25 -20.82 -10.10
CA SER A 334 14.88 -22.14 -9.95
C SER A 334 15.82 -22.39 -8.74
N ARG A 335 16.62 -21.42 -8.32
CA ARG A 335 17.58 -21.56 -7.19
C ARG A 335 17.42 -20.50 -6.11
N PHE A 336 16.50 -19.55 -6.28
CA PHE A 336 16.34 -18.41 -5.40
C PHE A 336 14.88 -18.09 -5.20
N ALA A 337 14.49 -17.82 -3.96
CA ALA A 337 13.17 -17.31 -3.62
C ALA A 337 13.30 -16.06 -2.74
N ALA A 338 12.44 -15.09 -2.99
CA ALA A 338 12.30 -13.89 -2.18
C ALA A 338 10.84 -13.74 -1.76
N ASN A 339 10.58 -13.88 -0.48
CA ASN A 339 9.29 -13.61 0.12
C ASN A 339 9.33 -12.25 0.79
N ASN A 340 8.39 -11.40 0.44
CA ASN A 340 8.31 -10.06 0.96
C ASN A 340 6.94 -9.83 1.59
N ILE A 341 6.92 -9.40 2.86
CA ILE A 341 5.72 -9.00 3.56
C ILE A 341 5.94 -7.58 4.03
N PHE A 342 5.13 -6.65 3.57
CA PHE A 342 5.21 -5.27 3.97
C PHE A 342 3.82 -4.65 4.16
N GLY A 343 3.77 -3.60 4.93
CA GLY A 343 2.51 -2.93 5.20
C GLY A 343 2.65 -1.70 6.05
N ASP A 344 1.49 -1.19 6.40
CA ASP A 344 1.35 -0.02 7.24
C ASP A 344 0.23 -0.24 8.27
N PHE A 345 0.47 0.26 9.45
CA PHE A 345 -0.50 0.36 10.53
C PHE A 345 -0.68 1.81 10.89
N ASN A 346 -1.92 2.28 10.87
CA ASN A 346 -2.28 3.67 11.07
C ASN A 346 -3.24 3.80 12.25
N ILE A 347 -3.00 4.79 13.11
CA ILE A 347 -3.96 5.25 14.12
C ILE A 347 -4.22 6.71 13.85
N TYR A 348 -5.48 7.11 13.84
CA TYR A 348 -5.85 8.46 13.48
C TYR A 348 -7.05 8.99 14.27
N VAL A 349 -7.10 10.31 14.41
CA VAL A 349 -8.25 11.07 14.89
C VAL A 349 -8.45 12.29 13.99
N GLY A 350 -9.69 12.63 13.71
CA GLY A 350 -9.97 13.74 12.80
C GLY A 350 -11.31 14.41 13.03
N LEU A 351 -11.42 15.55 12.39
CA LEU A 351 -12.58 16.45 12.42
C LEU A 351 -12.95 16.87 11.01
N ASN A 352 -14.21 16.74 10.68
CA ASN A 352 -14.79 17.26 9.44
C ASN A 352 -15.48 18.61 9.69
N PHE A 353 -15.30 19.57 8.77
CA PHE A 353 -15.84 20.92 8.89
C PHE A 353 -16.23 21.52 7.53
N GLY A 354 -16.90 22.67 7.52
CA GLY A 354 -17.42 23.28 6.32
C GLY A 354 -18.58 22.48 5.70
N PRO A 355 -19.81 22.57 6.25
CA PRO A 355 -20.94 21.74 5.80
C PRO A 355 -21.24 21.97 4.32
N ARG A 356 -21.58 20.89 3.60
CA ARG A 356 -22.03 20.93 2.20
C ARG A 356 -23.38 21.58 2.09
N GLY A 357 -23.71 22.14 0.92
CA GLY A 357 -24.94 22.87 0.65
C GLY A 357 -26.22 22.25 1.24
N PRO A 358 -26.49 20.94 1.00
CA PRO A 358 -27.68 20.28 1.56
C PRO A 358 -27.75 20.23 3.09
N TYR A 359 -26.57 20.28 3.76
CA TYR A 359 -26.44 20.17 5.21
C TYR A 359 -26.17 21.51 5.91
N LYS A 360 -26.13 22.62 5.17
CA LYS A 360 -26.10 23.95 5.77
C LYS A 360 -27.43 24.21 6.48
N LYS A 361 -27.41 24.52 7.78
CA LYS A 361 -28.61 25.02 8.48
C LYS A 361 -29.10 26.23 7.70
N LYS A 362 -30.37 26.20 7.24
CA LYS A 362 -31.03 27.41 6.75
C LYS A 362 -30.98 28.40 7.89
N ARG A 363 -30.33 29.55 7.71
CA ARG A 363 -30.49 30.68 8.62
C ARG A 363 -31.98 31.06 8.53
N THR A 364 -32.75 30.75 9.54
CA THR A 364 -34.02 31.39 9.80
C THR A 364 -33.68 32.85 10.17
N LEU A 365 -33.94 33.74 9.24
CA LEU A 365 -33.98 35.19 9.51
C LEU A 365 -35.17 35.48 10.38
#